data_75c2ce8dd1ebb53b2b2c573fb7f51605
#
_entry.id   75c2ce8dd1ebb53b2b2c573fb7f51605
#
_cell.length_a   1.000
_cell.length_b   1.000
_cell.length_c   1.000
_cell.angle_alpha   90.00
_cell.angle_beta   90.00
_cell.angle_gamma   90.00
#
_symmetry.space_group_name_H-M   'P 1'
#
loop_
_entity.id
_entity.type
_entity.pdbx_description
1 polymer ?
#
loop_
_entity_poly.entity_id
_entity_poly.type
_entity_poly.pdbx_seq_one_letter_code
_entity_poly.pdbx_strand_id
1 'polypeptide(L)'
;IARQAAEADPRVRVLTLTEVPPGWTGKTHALHVAAPQTEGRWLWFLDADTRHHPDCLSIVMEYARSKNASLTSLLPEMRCETFWEKVVTPLAGIVLMRTYPTFIANDDRKSLAFANGQFLLIERSAYEAAGGHEAVRDRFVEDIALARKVKGLGRSVKTAIAPEISSTRMYTSLSSLIRGWSRILYDAHDRKVLPLVGKILEPLIFSQTGDVALIVAVVMLAMGQTGPFAWWLLGLSVVHQILKQSVLYRMYRINSPKTAGYAMFYSLA
;
A
#
# COMPACT_ATOMS: atom_id res chain seq x y z
N ILE A 1 -3.94 2.35 27.31
CA ILE A 1 -2.57 2.26 26.76
C ILE A 1 -1.97 3.66 26.60
N ALA A 2 -2.51 4.56 25.71
CA ALA A 2 -1.91 5.89 25.47
C ALA A 2 -1.81 6.76 26.74
N ARG A 3 -2.86 6.80 27.59
CA ARG A 3 -2.83 7.53 28.87
C ARG A 3 -1.82 6.94 29.84
N GLN A 4 -1.72 5.61 29.94
CA GLN A 4 -0.71 4.94 30.77
C GLN A 4 0.71 5.25 30.29
N ALA A 5 0.94 5.33 28.99
CA ALA A 5 2.25 5.75 28.45
C ALA A 5 2.58 7.20 28.81
N ALA A 6 1.59 8.10 28.77
CA ALA A 6 1.77 9.50 29.15
C ALA A 6 2.03 9.68 30.65
N GLU A 7 1.47 8.82 31.51
CA GLU A 7 1.76 8.79 32.95
C GLU A 7 3.18 8.29 33.24
N ALA A 8 3.70 7.38 32.41
CA ALA A 8 5.03 6.78 32.56
C ALA A 8 6.18 7.62 31.95
N ASP A 9 5.89 8.44 30.93
CA ASP A 9 6.91 9.23 30.23
C ASP A 9 6.38 10.66 29.94
N PRO A 10 6.95 11.70 30.53
CA PRO A 10 6.51 13.09 30.35
C PRO A 10 6.68 13.64 28.93
N ARG A 11 7.43 12.93 28.07
CA ARG A 11 7.56 13.26 26.64
C ARG A 11 6.33 12.84 25.84
N VAL A 12 5.51 11.93 26.37
CA VAL A 12 4.28 11.46 25.73
C VAL A 12 3.13 12.39 26.09
N ARG A 13 2.50 12.97 25.07
CA ARG A 13 1.31 13.82 25.25
C ARG A 13 0.12 13.17 24.56
N VAL A 14 -1.02 13.11 25.24
CA VAL A 14 -2.28 12.62 24.70
C VAL A 14 -3.17 13.80 24.35
N LEU A 15 -3.47 13.95 23.06
CA LEU A 15 -4.40 14.96 22.59
C LEU A 15 -5.76 14.30 22.34
N THR A 16 -6.81 14.82 22.95
CA THR A 16 -8.18 14.36 22.74
C THR A 16 -8.91 15.38 21.88
N LEU A 17 -9.38 14.94 20.72
CA LEU A 17 -10.19 15.75 19.82
C LEU A 17 -11.63 15.21 19.87
N THR A 18 -12.58 16.09 20.17
CA THR A 18 -14.00 15.74 20.30
C THR A 18 -14.78 16.03 19.03
N GLU A 19 -14.27 16.89 18.17
CA GLU A 19 -14.94 17.34 16.96
C GLU A 19 -13.99 17.28 15.76
N VAL A 20 -14.56 17.01 14.60
CA VAL A 20 -13.86 17.07 13.31
C VAL A 20 -14.54 18.17 12.48
N PRO A 21 -13.82 19.26 12.15
CA PRO A 21 -14.39 20.34 11.37
C PRO A 21 -14.86 19.88 9.99
N PRO A 22 -15.86 20.54 9.38
CA PRO A 22 -16.29 20.26 8.03
C PRO A 22 -15.13 20.30 7.03
N GLY A 23 -15.09 19.31 6.13
CA GLY A 23 -14.04 19.18 5.11
C GLY A 23 -12.74 18.52 5.59
N TRP A 24 -12.68 18.04 6.83
CA TRP A 24 -11.56 17.27 7.36
C TRP A 24 -11.90 15.78 7.49
N THR A 25 -10.89 14.93 7.38
CA THR A 25 -10.98 13.56 7.92
C THR A 25 -10.53 13.59 9.38
N GLY A 26 -10.98 12.62 10.19
CA GLY A 26 -10.55 12.55 11.59
C GLY A 26 -9.04 12.42 11.74
N LYS A 27 -8.39 11.64 10.85
CA LYS A 27 -6.93 11.43 10.85
C LYS A 27 -6.19 12.71 10.49
N THR A 28 -6.54 13.36 9.38
CA THR A 28 -5.83 14.56 8.92
C THR A 28 -5.97 15.71 9.92
N HIS A 29 -7.17 15.86 10.54
CA HIS A 29 -7.38 16.84 11.58
C HIS A 29 -6.52 16.57 12.82
N ALA A 30 -6.47 15.32 13.29
CA ALA A 30 -5.65 14.96 14.44
C ALA A 30 -4.16 15.23 14.19
N LEU A 31 -3.64 14.86 13.02
CA LEU A 31 -2.26 15.10 12.65
C LEU A 31 -1.94 16.59 12.46
N HIS A 32 -2.89 17.37 11.92
CA HIS A 32 -2.76 18.82 11.79
C HIS A 32 -2.64 19.52 13.16
N VAL A 33 -3.46 19.11 14.13
CA VAL A 33 -3.44 19.69 15.49
C VAL A 33 -2.21 19.25 16.27
N ALA A 34 -1.72 18.02 16.05
CA ALA A 34 -0.59 17.47 16.77
C ALA A 34 0.77 18.01 16.29
N ALA A 35 0.96 18.17 14.99
CA ALA A 35 2.26 18.53 14.42
C ALA A 35 2.86 19.84 14.97
N PRO A 36 2.10 20.94 15.14
CA PRO A 36 2.63 22.18 15.71
C PRO A 36 3.02 22.09 17.18
N GLN A 37 2.54 21.06 17.89
CA GLN A 37 2.86 20.86 19.32
C GLN A 37 4.21 20.12 19.54
N THR A 38 4.95 19.89 18.47
CA THR A 38 6.26 19.26 18.48
C THR A 38 7.33 20.24 18.00
N GLU A 39 8.58 20.08 18.44
CA GLU A 39 9.70 20.99 18.10
C GLU A 39 10.78 20.32 17.23
N GLY A 40 10.67 19.04 16.98
CA GLY A 40 11.66 18.27 16.23
C GLY A 40 11.89 18.78 14.81
N ARG A 41 13.12 18.76 14.32
CA ARG A 41 13.47 19.01 12.92
C ARG A 41 12.79 18.02 11.96
N TRP A 42 12.57 16.79 12.44
CA TRP A 42 11.86 15.75 11.71
C TRP A 42 10.55 15.44 12.41
N LEU A 43 9.51 15.26 11.64
CA LEU A 43 8.21 14.77 12.08
C LEU A 43 8.08 13.29 11.64
N TRP A 44 7.70 12.46 12.60
CA TRP A 44 7.48 11.03 12.34
C TRP A 44 6.02 10.71 12.63
N PHE A 45 5.26 10.48 11.58
CA PHE A 45 3.86 10.09 11.65
C PHE A 45 3.73 8.57 11.53
N LEU A 46 2.88 7.98 12.37
CA LEU A 46 2.65 6.55 12.46
C LEU A 46 1.15 6.27 12.59
N ASP A 47 0.70 5.16 12.01
CA ASP A 47 -0.62 4.61 12.31
C ASP A 47 -0.58 3.77 13.59
N ALA A 48 -1.68 3.75 14.34
CA ALA A 48 -1.77 3.08 15.65
C ALA A 48 -1.74 1.54 15.56
N ASP A 49 -1.93 0.97 14.37
CA ASP A 49 -1.93 -0.48 14.10
C ASP A 49 -0.58 -1.01 13.61
N THR A 50 0.49 -0.20 13.72
CA THR A 50 1.83 -0.54 13.29
C THR A 50 2.72 -1.01 14.44
N ARG A 51 3.72 -1.81 14.09
CA ARG A 51 4.80 -2.26 15.00
C ARG A 51 6.13 -2.05 14.33
N HIS A 52 7.07 -1.47 15.06
CA HIS A 52 8.39 -1.13 14.56
C HIS A 52 9.47 -1.79 15.42
N HIS A 53 10.57 -2.18 14.76
CA HIS A 53 11.77 -2.60 15.46
C HIS A 53 12.34 -1.42 16.28
N PRO A 54 12.97 -1.64 17.44
CA PRO A 54 13.57 -0.55 18.23
C PRO A 54 14.52 0.35 17.42
N ASP A 55 15.28 -0.21 16.51
CA ASP A 55 16.22 0.53 15.65
C ASP A 55 15.58 1.10 14.36
N CYS A 56 14.26 0.94 14.17
CA CYS A 56 13.60 1.35 12.95
C CYS A 56 13.85 2.83 12.62
N LEU A 57 13.69 3.71 13.60
CA LEU A 57 13.88 5.15 13.41
C LEU A 57 15.32 5.48 13.01
N SER A 58 16.32 4.91 13.68
CA SER A 58 17.74 5.16 13.38
C SER A 58 18.12 4.69 11.99
N ILE A 59 17.68 3.49 11.60
CA ILE A 59 17.88 2.92 10.24
C ILE A 59 17.26 3.83 9.17
N VAL A 60 16.02 4.28 9.40
CA VAL A 60 15.32 5.11 8.41
C VAL A 60 15.89 6.52 8.34
N MET A 61 16.35 7.08 9.46
CA MET A 61 17.05 8.37 9.48
C MET A 61 18.37 8.31 8.71
N GLU A 62 19.14 7.24 8.82
CA GLU A 62 20.36 7.03 8.05
C GLU A 62 20.05 6.89 6.56
N TYR A 63 19.03 6.10 6.22
CA TYR A 63 18.55 5.97 4.84
C TYR A 63 18.11 7.32 4.27
N ALA A 64 17.32 8.10 5.00
CA ALA A 64 16.87 9.43 4.58
C ALA A 64 18.05 10.36 4.28
N ARG A 65 19.06 10.38 5.16
CA ARG A 65 20.29 11.15 4.97
C ARG A 65 21.09 10.69 3.76
N SER A 66 21.28 9.37 3.59
CA SER A 66 22.05 8.80 2.46
C SER A 66 21.40 9.09 1.11
N LYS A 67 20.07 9.24 1.06
CA LYS A 67 19.31 9.57 -0.13
C LYS A 67 18.98 11.06 -0.28
N ASN A 68 19.42 11.90 0.66
CA ASN A 68 19.05 13.32 0.74
C ASN A 68 17.52 13.51 0.62
N ALA A 69 16.75 12.65 1.29
CA ALA A 69 15.30 12.61 1.21
C ALA A 69 14.68 13.55 2.23
N SER A 70 13.79 14.42 1.80
CA SER A 70 12.99 15.27 2.69
C SER A 70 11.76 14.56 3.23
N LEU A 71 11.28 13.49 2.55
CA LEU A 71 10.25 12.59 3.02
C LEU A 71 10.68 11.15 2.76
N THR A 72 10.60 10.33 3.79
CA THR A 72 10.86 8.88 3.70
C THR A 72 9.68 8.13 4.27
N SER A 73 9.24 7.11 3.54
CA SER A 73 8.15 6.23 3.94
C SER A 73 8.56 4.76 3.84
N LEU A 74 7.91 3.91 4.64
CA LEU A 74 8.12 2.46 4.60
C LEU A 74 6.87 1.74 4.12
N LEU A 75 7.11 0.68 3.34
CA LEU A 75 6.15 -0.39 3.10
C LEU A 75 6.45 -1.51 4.10
N PRO A 76 5.61 -1.69 5.14
CA PRO A 76 5.83 -2.69 6.18
C PRO A 76 5.44 -4.10 5.72
N GLU A 77 5.78 -5.12 6.51
CA GLU A 77 5.15 -6.44 6.39
C GLU A 77 3.66 -6.33 6.68
N MET A 78 2.83 -6.82 5.77
CA MET A 78 1.39 -6.95 5.97
C MET A 78 1.11 -8.25 6.72
N ARG A 79 0.87 -8.18 8.04
CA ARG A 79 0.54 -9.35 8.85
C ARG A 79 -0.87 -9.82 8.52
N CYS A 80 -0.96 -11.04 8.01
CA CYS A 80 -2.20 -11.67 7.61
C CYS A 80 -2.39 -12.97 8.41
N GLU A 81 -3.47 -13.08 9.19
CA GLU A 81 -3.73 -14.24 10.02
C GLU A 81 -4.92 -15.07 9.50
N THR A 82 -6.02 -14.43 9.12
CA THR A 82 -7.20 -15.10 8.58
C THR A 82 -7.02 -15.46 7.10
N PHE A 83 -7.85 -16.38 6.58
CA PHE A 83 -7.85 -16.75 5.18
C PHE A 83 -8.02 -15.54 4.25
N TRP A 84 -9.03 -14.72 4.51
CA TRP A 84 -9.30 -13.55 3.66
C TRP A 84 -8.22 -12.48 3.71
N GLU A 85 -7.60 -12.27 4.86
CA GLU A 85 -6.41 -11.40 4.95
C GLU A 85 -5.30 -11.90 4.03
N LYS A 86 -5.02 -13.19 4.03
CA LYS A 86 -3.95 -13.81 3.23
C LYS A 86 -4.22 -13.82 1.73
N VAL A 87 -5.50 -13.79 1.33
CA VAL A 87 -5.89 -13.79 -0.08
C VAL A 87 -6.02 -12.36 -0.62
N VAL A 88 -6.77 -11.49 0.08
CA VAL A 88 -7.15 -10.15 -0.42
C VAL A 88 -6.05 -9.11 -0.22
N THR A 89 -5.40 -9.09 0.96
CA THR A 89 -4.45 -8.03 1.29
C THR A 89 -3.26 -7.96 0.32
N PRO A 90 -2.58 -9.08 -0.01
CA PRO A 90 -1.48 -9.03 -0.99
C PRO A 90 -1.93 -8.57 -2.37
N LEU A 91 -3.13 -8.98 -2.81
CA LEU A 91 -3.67 -8.57 -4.11
C LEU A 91 -3.91 -7.06 -4.16
N ALA A 92 -4.54 -6.50 -3.14
CA ALA A 92 -4.77 -5.07 -3.04
C ALA A 92 -3.43 -4.28 -3.01
N GLY A 93 -2.44 -4.81 -2.29
CA GLY A 93 -1.06 -4.29 -2.31
C GLY A 93 -0.44 -4.32 -3.71
N ILE A 94 -0.64 -5.40 -4.47
CA ILE A 94 -0.16 -5.51 -5.86
C ILE A 94 -0.80 -4.43 -6.75
N VAL A 95 -2.10 -4.21 -6.65
CA VAL A 95 -2.80 -3.16 -7.41
C VAL A 95 -2.23 -1.78 -7.08
N LEU A 96 -2.00 -1.50 -5.79
CA LEU A 96 -1.42 -0.24 -5.35
C LEU A 96 0.02 -0.07 -5.88
N MET A 97 0.86 -1.10 -5.79
CA MET A 97 2.24 -1.06 -6.28
C MET A 97 2.35 -0.99 -7.81
N ARG A 98 1.38 -1.52 -8.55
CA ARG A 98 1.27 -1.31 -10.01
C ARG A 98 0.89 0.13 -10.36
N THR A 99 0.10 0.77 -9.51
CA THR A 99 -0.27 2.18 -9.67
C THR A 99 0.88 3.11 -9.32
N TYR A 100 1.64 2.76 -8.28
CA TYR A 100 2.78 3.52 -7.76
C TYR A 100 4.06 2.67 -7.72
N PRO A 101 4.65 2.32 -8.86
CA PRO A 101 5.91 1.56 -8.88
C PRO A 101 6.99 2.32 -8.12
N THR A 102 7.53 1.71 -7.06
CA THR A 102 8.48 2.38 -6.15
C THR A 102 9.73 2.90 -6.85
N PHE A 103 10.21 2.20 -7.89
CA PHE A 103 11.36 2.64 -8.68
C PHE A 103 11.08 3.93 -9.48
N ILE A 104 9.82 4.16 -9.91
CA ILE A 104 9.42 5.42 -10.56
C ILE A 104 9.13 6.48 -9.49
N ALA A 105 8.42 6.11 -8.42
CA ALA A 105 8.08 7.03 -7.35
C ALA A 105 9.32 7.60 -6.64
N ASN A 106 10.39 6.82 -6.55
CA ASN A 106 11.68 7.21 -5.96
C ASN A 106 12.60 7.98 -6.90
N ASP A 107 12.30 8.08 -8.20
CA ASP A 107 13.06 8.90 -9.13
C ASP A 107 12.64 10.37 -9.00
N ASP A 108 13.55 11.23 -8.53
CA ASP A 108 13.26 12.65 -8.29
C ASP A 108 12.97 13.45 -9.59
N ARG A 109 13.31 12.89 -10.74
CA ARG A 109 13.03 13.47 -12.07
C ARG A 109 11.58 13.20 -12.52
N LYS A 110 10.87 12.31 -11.86
CA LYS A 110 9.48 11.93 -12.18
C LYS A 110 8.51 12.62 -11.25
N SER A 111 7.33 12.97 -11.75
CA SER A 111 6.26 13.59 -10.95
C SER A 111 5.52 12.61 -10.05
N LEU A 112 5.58 11.29 -10.35
CA LEU A 112 4.95 10.27 -9.52
C LEU A 112 5.56 10.27 -8.13
N ALA A 113 4.72 10.37 -7.10
CA ALA A 113 5.11 10.27 -5.70
C ALA A 113 4.26 9.23 -5.00
N PHE A 114 4.84 8.53 -4.05
CA PHE A 114 4.16 7.58 -3.21
C PHE A 114 4.72 7.62 -1.79
N ALA A 115 3.85 7.56 -0.81
CA ALA A 115 4.17 7.33 0.60
C ALA A 115 3.08 6.47 1.22
N ASN A 116 3.38 5.82 2.33
CA ASN A 116 2.47 5.02 3.12
C ASN A 116 2.41 5.61 4.54
N GLY A 117 1.24 6.02 4.98
CA GLY A 117 0.98 6.68 6.26
C GLY A 117 1.27 5.83 7.49
N GLN A 118 1.47 4.52 7.31
CA GLN A 118 1.88 3.61 8.39
C GLN A 118 3.29 3.91 8.93
N PHE A 119 4.12 4.54 8.11
CA PHE A 119 5.41 5.13 8.49
C PHE A 119 5.73 6.28 7.55
N LEU A 120 5.73 7.49 8.07
CA LEU A 120 6.06 8.67 7.29
C LEU A 120 6.96 9.59 8.09
N LEU A 121 8.23 9.66 7.69
CA LEU A 121 9.25 10.53 8.28
C LEU A 121 9.51 11.69 7.33
N ILE A 122 9.29 12.93 7.77
CA ILE A 122 9.39 14.12 6.95
C ILE A 122 10.15 15.25 7.64
N GLU A 123 10.98 15.97 6.92
CA GLU A 123 11.57 17.22 7.43
C GLU A 123 10.47 18.24 7.70
N ARG A 124 10.51 18.88 8.87
CA ARG A 124 9.54 19.93 9.26
C ARG A 124 9.44 21.02 8.20
N SER A 125 10.56 21.50 7.67
CA SER A 125 10.59 22.51 6.64
C SER A 125 9.89 22.08 5.33
N ALA A 126 9.99 20.79 4.97
CA ALA A 126 9.29 20.24 3.81
C ALA A 126 7.80 20.06 4.08
N TYR A 127 7.43 19.64 5.31
CA TYR A 127 6.05 19.52 5.76
C TYR A 127 5.32 20.87 5.74
N GLU A 128 5.93 21.89 6.32
CA GLU A 128 5.38 23.25 6.38
C GLU A 128 5.28 23.88 4.98
N ALA A 129 6.33 23.76 4.17
CA ALA A 129 6.31 24.24 2.79
C ALA A 129 5.23 23.57 1.91
N ALA A 130 4.92 22.28 2.18
CA ALA A 130 3.84 21.57 1.50
C ALA A 130 2.43 21.96 1.99
N GLY A 131 2.31 22.78 3.05
CA GLY A 131 1.07 23.19 3.70
C GLY A 131 0.54 22.14 4.69
N GLY A 132 1.38 21.19 5.11
CA GLY A 132 1.05 20.20 6.12
C GLY A 132 -0.22 19.39 5.83
N HIS A 133 -0.83 18.85 6.87
CA HIS A 133 -2.08 18.10 6.75
C HIS A 133 -3.29 18.95 6.40
N GLU A 134 -3.23 20.26 6.60
CA GLU A 134 -4.28 21.20 6.14
C GLU A 134 -4.44 21.14 4.63
N ALA A 135 -3.35 21.11 3.88
CA ALA A 135 -3.35 21.10 2.43
C ALA A 135 -3.89 19.79 1.81
N VAL A 136 -4.13 18.76 2.64
CA VAL A 136 -4.67 17.44 2.26
C VAL A 136 -5.83 17.01 3.17
N ARG A 137 -6.49 17.95 3.82
CA ARG A 137 -7.45 17.75 4.90
C ARG A 137 -8.61 16.80 4.61
N ASP A 138 -9.07 16.76 3.35
CA ASP A 138 -10.21 15.95 2.90
C ASP A 138 -9.79 14.60 2.32
N ARG A 139 -8.48 14.27 2.28
CA ARG A 139 -7.96 13.05 1.67
C ARG A 139 -7.95 11.89 2.66
N PHE A 140 -8.35 10.69 2.20
CA PHE A 140 -8.22 9.45 2.97
C PHE A 140 -6.81 8.86 2.86
N VAL A 141 -6.17 9.02 1.69
CA VAL A 141 -4.76 8.69 1.48
C VAL A 141 -3.94 9.99 1.51
N GLU A 142 -3.96 10.63 2.66
CA GLU A 142 -3.29 11.90 2.93
C GLU A 142 -1.78 11.80 2.73
N ASP A 143 -1.21 10.64 2.95
CA ASP A 143 0.18 10.28 2.79
C ASP A 143 0.65 10.42 1.33
N ILE A 144 -0.08 9.82 0.39
CA ILE A 144 0.18 9.96 -1.05
C ILE A 144 -0.01 11.42 -1.48
N ALA A 145 -1.07 12.07 -0.99
CA ALA A 145 -1.35 13.46 -1.34
C ALA A 145 -0.25 14.41 -0.83
N LEU A 146 0.22 14.21 0.41
CA LEU A 146 1.31 14.98 1.01
C LEU A 146 2.64 14.71 0.26
N ALA A 147 2.95 13.45 -0.05
CA ALA A 147 4.13 13.09 -0.83
C ALA A 147 4.15 13.77 -2.21
N ARG A 148 3.01 13.85 -2.90
CA ARG A 148 2.88 14.57 -4.18
C ARG A 148 3.16 16.06 -4.01
N LYS A 149 2.69 16.69 -2.92
CA LYS A 149 2.96 18.11 -2.64
C LYS A 149 4.44 18.35 -2.36
N VAL A 150 5.06 17.53 -1.52
CA VAL A 150 6.50 17.61 -1.21
C VAL A 150 7.34 17.45 -2.47
N LYS A 151 7.01 16.47 -3.31
CA LYS A 151 7.74 16.23 -4.57
C LYS A 151 7.52 17.35 -5.59
N GLY A 152 6.31 17.92 -5.62
CA GLY A 152 5.98 19.09 -6.46
C GLY A 152 6.76 20.35 -6.11
N LEU A 153 7.29 20.44 -4.88
CA LEU A 153 8.23 21.50 -4.46
C LEU A 153 9.70 21.22 -4.83
N GLY A 154 9.97 20.17 -5.64
CA GLY A 154 11.32 19.75 -5.98
C GLY A 154 12.07 19.03 -4.85
N ARG A 155 11.38 18.63 -3.78
CA ARG A 155 11.96 17.90 -2.65
C ARG A 155 11.99 16.40 -2.93
N SER A 156 13.02 15.70 -2.43
CA SER A 156 13.18 14.27 -2.62
C SER A 156 12.23 13.48 -1.72
N VAL A 157 11.48 12.54 -2.34
CA VAL A 157 10.57 11.60 -1.67
C VAL A 157 11.05 10.17 -1.95
N LYS A 158 11.24 9.38 -0.90
CA LYS A 158 11.70 7.99 -0.99
C LYS A 158 10.79 7.05 -0.22
N THR A 159 10.45 5.93 -0.83
CA THR A 159 9.72 4.83 -0.19
C THR A 159 10.55 3.56 -0.24
N ALA A 160 10.76 2.93 0.90
CA ALA A 160 11.51 1.68 1.02
C ALA A 160 10.58 0.52 1.43
N ILE A 161 10.84 -0.67 0.89
CA ILE A 161 10.19 -1.91 1.35
C ILE A 161 11.02 -2.43 2.52
N ALA A 162 10.42 -2.51 3.71
CA ALA A 162 11.14 -2.80 4.95
C ALA A 162 10.34 -3.72 5.89
N PRO A 163 10.02 -4.96 5.44
CA PRO A 163 9.21 -5.90 6.22
C PRO A 163 9.91 -6.38 7.50
N GLU A 164 11.25 -6.30 7.56
CA GLU A 164 12.03 -6.76 8.69
C GLU A 164 11.98 -5.79 9.89
N ILE A 165 11.75 -4.51 9.63
CA ILE A 165 11.78 -3.48 10.68
C ILE A 165 10.43 -2.81 10.94
N SER A 166 9.42 -3.10 10.12
CA SER A 166 8.08 -2.53 10.25
C SER A 166 7.02 -3.53 9.82
N SER A 167 5.96 -3.65 10.61
CA SER A 167 4.81 -4.51 10.30
C SER A 167 3.49 -3.87 10.72
N THR A 168 2.42 -4.23 10.03
CA THR A 168 1.06 -3.77 10.33
C THR A 168 0.04 -4.90 10.15
N ARG A 169 -1.11 -4.76 10.83
CA ARG A 169 -2.30 -5.57 10.59
C ARG A 169 -3.53 -4.67 10.51
N MET A 170 -3.98 -4.38 9.29
CA MET A 170 -5.02 -3.36 9.05
C MET A 170 -6.44 -3.87 9.29
N TYR A 171 -6.87 -4.86 8.52
CA TYR A 171 -8.26 -5.32 8.45
C TYR A 171 -8.34 -6.81 8.78
N THR A 172 -9.23 -7.20 9.68
CA THR A 172 -9.31 -8.56 10.21
C THR A 172 -10.50 -9.38 9.68
N SER A 173 -11.43 -8.76 8.95
CA SER A 173 -12.59 -9.41 8.35
C SER A 173 -12.74 -9.06 6.87
N LEU A 174 -13.39 -9.94 6.10
CA LEU A 174 -13.65 -9.69 4.67
C LEU A 174 -14.40 -8.38 4.44
N SER A 175 -15.42 -8.09 5.26
CA SER A 175 -16.19 -6.84 5.16
C SER A 175 -15.32 -5.60 5.41
N SER A 176 -14.42 -5.66 6.40
CA SER A 176 -13.49 -4.54 6.67
C SER A 176 -12.42 -4.40 5.58
N LEU A 177 -11.94 -5.53 5.02
CA LEU A 177 -11.01 -5.54 3.87
C LEU A 177 -11.64 -4.85 2.65
N ILE A 178 -12.84 -5.28 2.25
CA ILE A 178 -13.53 -4.70 1.10
C ILE A 178 -13.74 -3.19 1.30
N ARG A 179 -14.31 -2.77 2.42
CA ARG A 179 -14.56 -1.34 2.70
C ARG A 179 -13.28 -0.51 2.73
N GLY A 180 -12.25 -1.04 3.40
CA GLY A 180 -11.00 -0.31 3.58
C GLY A 180 -10.23 -0.16 2.27
N TRP A 181 -10.02 -1.26 1.54
CA TRP A 181 -9.30 -1.24 0.27
C TRP A 181 -10.05 -0.49 -0.83
N SER A 182 -11.38 -0.62 -0.91
CA SER A 182 -12.19 0.16 -1.86
C SER A 182 -12.00 1.67 -1.64
N ARG A 183 -12.00 2.12 -0.38
CA ARG A 183 -11.78 3.53 -0.03
C ARG A 183 -10.37 3.99 -0.38
N ILE A 184 -9.35 3.18 -0.04
CA ILE A 184 -7.94 3.49 -0.35
C ILE A 184 -7.74 3.58 -1.86
N LEU A 185 -8.17 2.57 -2.62
CA LEU A 185 -8.00 2.53 -4.07
C LEU A 185 -8.77 3.66 -4.77
N TYR A 186 -9.98 3.97 -4.33
CA TYR A 186 -10.77 5.07 -4.89
C TYR A 186 -10.08 6.43 -4.69
N ASP A 187 -9.63 6.73 -3.47
CA ASP A 187 -8.96 8.01 -3.20
C ASP A 187 -7.55 8.09 -3.81
N ALA A 188 -6.82 6.96 -3.87
CA ALA A 188 -5.52 6.87 -4.53
C ALA A 188 -5.59 7.15 -6.06
N HIS A 189 -6.76 6.91 -6.66
CA HIS A 189 -7.04 7.25 -8.06
C HIS A 189 -7.76 8.59 -8.24
N ASP A 190 -7.55 9.52 -7.28
CA ASP A 190 -8.12 10.87 -7.30
C ASP A 190 -9.65 10.89 -7.39
N ARG A 191 -10.31 9.87 -6.80
CA ARG A 191 -11.77 9.69 -6.77
C ARG A 191 -12.39 9.53 -8.17
N LYS A 192 -11.59 9.07 -9.14
CA LYS A 192 -12.04 8.83 -10.53
C LYS A 192 -12.34 7.35 -10.72
N VAL A 193 -13.60 7.03 -10.97
CA VAL A 193 -14.07 5.63 -11.11
C VAL A 193 -13.51 4.96 -12.37
N LEU A 194 -13.51 5.66 -13.51
CA LEU A 194 -13.15 5.07 -14.79
C LEU A 194 -11.69 4.55 -14.84
N PRO A 195 -10.65 5.31 -14.42
CA PRO A 195 -9.31 4.78 -14.32
C PRO A 195 -9.18 3.61 -13.35
N LEU A 196 -9.93 3.62 -12.24
CA LEU A 196 -9.94 2.54 -11.26
C LEU A 196 -10.53 1.26 -11.86
N VAL A 197 -11.66 1.36 -12.57
CA VAL A 197 -12.29 0.23 -13.27
C VAL A 197 -11.32 -0.36 -14.29
N GLY A 198 -10.63 0.44 -15.08
CA GLY A 198 -9.60 -0.02 -16.01
C GLY A 198 -8.49 -0.81 -15.33
N LYS A 199 -8.01 -0.33 -14.18
CA LYS A 199 -6.97 -1.00 -13.38
C LYS A 199 -7.42 -2.33 -12.76
N ILE A 200 -8.71 -2.50 -12.53
CA ILE A 200 -9.30 -3.75 -12.02
C ILE A 200 -9.58 -4.71 -13.18
N LEU A 201 -10.18 -4.23 -14.26
CA LEU A 201 -10.55 -5.06 -15.39
C LEU A 201 -9.33 -5.62 -16.15
N GLU A 202 -8.27 -4.82 -16.29
CA GLU A 202 -7.04 -5.27 -16.97
C GLU A 202 -6.50 -6.59 -16.41
N PRO A 203 -6.18 -6.72 -15.10
CA PRO A 203 -5.67 -7.97 -14.55
C PRO A 203 -6.72 -9.10 -14.57
N LEU A 204 -8.01 -8.77 -14.42
CA LEU A 204 -9.07 -9.76 -14.54
C LEU A 204 -9.09 -10.38 -15.95
N ILE A 205 -9.13 -9.56 -16.99
CA ILE A 205 -9.17 -10.03 -18.38
C ILE A 205 -7.92 -10.88 -18.67
N PHE A 206 -6.72 -10.36 -18.42
CA PHE A 206 -5.49 -11.07 -18.71
C PHE A 206 -5.30 -12.34 -17.88
N SER A 207 -5.74 -12.33 -16.64
CA SER A 207 -5.64 -13.49 -15.75
C SER A 207 -6.65 -14.58 -16.12
N GLN A 208 -7.90 -14.22 -16.39
CA GLN A 208 -8.97 -15.18 -16.64
C GLN A 208 -8.92 -15.77 -18.07
N THR A 209 -8.30 -15.07 -19.03
CA THR A 209 -8.18 -15.58 -20.41
C THR A 209 -7.49 -16.94 -20.46
N GLY A 210 -6.40 -17.13 -19.67
CA GLY A 210 -5.71 -18.40 -19.60
C GLY A 210 -6.52 -19.50 -18.88
N ASP A 211 -7.35 -19.12 -17.89
CA ASP A 211 -8.23 -20.05 -17.19
C ASP A 211 -9.34 -20.56 -18.13
N VAL A 212 -9.97 -19.65 -18.85
CA VAL A 212 -10.98 -19.98 -19.86
C VAL A 212 -10.38 -20.82 -20.98
N ALA A 213 -9.21 -20.46 -21.50
CA ALA A 213 -8.53 -21.22 -22.54
C ALA A 213 -8.18 -22.67 -22.09
N LEU A 214 -7.77 -22.85 -20.83
CA LEU A 214 -7.51 -24.14 -20.24
C LEU A 214 -8.78 -25.00 -20.18
N ILE A 215 -9.88 -24.42 -19.69
CA ILE A 215 -11.19 -25.10 -19.62
C ILE A 215 -11.63 -25.52 -21.03
N VAL A 216 -11.57 -24.61 -22.01
CA VAL A 216 -11.95 -24.90 -23.40
C VAL A 216 -11.10 -26.01 -23.97
N ALA A 217 -9.78 -26.01 -23.79
CA ALA A 217 -8.88 -27.06 -24.28
C ALA A 217 -9.23 -28.43 -23.68
N VAL A 218 -9.48 -28.49 -22.36
CA VAL A 218 -9.86 -29.73 -21.67
C VAL A 218 -11.21 -30.26 -22.19
N VAL A 219 -12.21 -29.38 -22.36
CA VAL A 219 -13.52 -29.75 -22.90
C VAL A 219 -13.40 -30.28 -24.34
N MET A 220 -12.63 -29.60 -25.20
CA MET A 220 -12.38 -30.07 -26.58
C MET A 220 -11.80 -31.48 -26.61
N LEU A 221 -10.78 -31.73 -25.82
CA LEU A 221 -10.15 -33.05 -25.75
C LEU A 221 -11.10 -34.12 -25.18
N ALA A 222 -11.90 -33.78 -24.16
CA ALA A 222 -12.90 -34.68 -23.59
C ALA A 222 -14.03 -35.03 -24.60
N MET A 223 -14.33 -34.12 -25.53
CA MET A 223 -15.28 -34.34 -26.63
C MET A 223 -14.66 -35.09 -27.84
N GLY A 224 -13.44 -35.56 -27.71
CA GLY A 224 -12.74 -36.28 -28.77
C GLY A 224 -12.14 -35.39 -29.87
N GLN A 225 -12.10 -34.10 -29.69
CA GLN A 225 -11.46 -33.15 -30.62
C GLN A 225 -9.95 -33.11 -30.33
N THR A 226 -9.21 -34.10 -30.89
CA THR A 226 -7.77 -34.28 -30.65
C THR A 226 -6.86 -33.62 -31.70
N GLY A 227 -7.39 -32.68 -32.48
CA GLY A 227 -6.63 -31.94 -33.49
C GLY A 227 -5.49 -31.09 -32.91
N PRO A 228 -4.51 -30.68 -33.74
CA PRO A 228 -3.37 -29.88 -33.28
C PRO A 228 -3.75 -28.64 -32.49
N PHE A 229 -4.85 -27.97 -32.83
CA PHE A 229 -5.32 -26.78 -32.16
C PHE A 229 -5.65 -27.02 -30.67
N ALA A 230 -6.33 -28.13 -30.34
CA ALA A 230 -6.68 -28.46 -28.96
C ALA A 230 -5.42 -28.67 -28.09
N TRP A 231 -4.42 -29.34 -28.63
CA TRP A 231 -3.15 -29.56 -27.94
C TRP A 231 -2.31 -28.29 -27.79
N TRP A 232 -2.28 -27.44 -28.83
CA TRP A 232 -1.62 -26.13 -28.72
C TRP A 232 -2.32 -25.24 -27.68
N LEU A 233 -3.65 -25.19 -27.68
CA LEU A 233 -4.41 -24.43 -26.71
C LEU A 233 -4.15 -24.91 -25.28
N LEU A 234 -4.14 -26.22 -25.07
CA LEU A 234 -3.78 -26.82 -23.78
C LEU A 234 -2.36 -26.42 -23.36
N GLY A 235 -1.37 -26.63 -24.22
CA GLY A 235 0.03 -26.34 -23.92
C GLY A 235 0.24 -24.87 -23.56
N LEU A 236 -0.29 -23.93 -24.35
CA LEU A 236 -0.19 -22.49 -24.07
C LEU A 236 -0.91 -22.10 -22.79
N SER A 237 -2.08 -22.67 -22.51
CA SER A 237 -2.82 -22.41 -21.28
C SER A 237 -2.05 -22.91 -20.03
N VAL A 238 -1.44 -24.08 -20.11
CA VAL A 238 -0.61 -24.62 -19.01
C VAL A 238 0.60 -23.71 -18.75
N VAL A 239 1.30 -23.30 -19.82
CA VAL A 239 2.43 -22.35 -19.70
C VAL A 239 1.95 -21.03 -19.06
N HIS A 240 0.82 -20.51 -19.52
CA HIS A 240 0.23 -19.29 -18.93
C HIS A 240 -0.06 -19.47 -17.43
N GLN A 241 -0.63 -20.61 -17.01
CA GLN A 241 -0.90 -20.89 -15.59
C GLN A 241 0.40 -20.95 -14.77
N ILE A 242 1.42 -21.62 -15.25
CA ILE A 242 2.71 -21.69 -14.56
C ILE A 242 3.31 -20.30 -14.38
N LEU A 243 3.32 -19.48 -15.43
CA LEU A 243 3.85 -18.12 -15.39
C LEU A 243 3.02 -17.24 -14.44
N LYS A 244 1.69 -17.27 -14.56
CA LYS A 244 0.77 -16.54 -13.69
C LYS A 244 1.01 -16.87 -12.22
N GLN A 245 1.00 -18.16 -11.87
CA GLN A 245 1.19 -18.58 -10.49
C GLN A 245 2.59 -18.25 -9.96
N SER A 246 3.62 -18.34 -10.81
CA SER A 246 4.99 -17.98 -10.43
C SER A 246 5.11 -16.48 -10.10
N VAL A 247 4.48 -15.62 -10.91
CA VAL A 247 4.46 -14.17 -10.67
C VAL A 247 3.67 -13.84 -9.41
N LEU A 248 2.46 -14.39 -9.27
CA LEU A 248 1.62 -14.16 -8.08
C LEU A 248 2.30 -14.64 -6.80
N TYR A 249 2.90 -15.84 -6.83
CA TYR A 249 3.64 -16.36 -5.68
C TYR A 249 4.76 -15.42 -5.24
N ARG A 250 5.56 -14.89 -6.18
CA ARG A 250 6.61 -13.91 -5.90
C ARG A 250 6.04 -12.62 -5.31
N MET A 251 4.95 -12.11 -5.87
CA MET A 251 4.33 -10.87 -5.41
C MET A 251 3.71 -11.02 -4.01
N TYR A 252 3.03 -12.13 -3.75
CA TYR A 252 2.51 -12.44 -2.41
C TYR A 252 3.65 -12.56 -1.39
N ARG A 253 4.75 -13.21 -1.77
CA ARG A 253 5.94 -13.36 -0.91
C ARG A 253 6.59 -12.03 -0.55
N ILE A 254 6.61 -11.05 -1.46
CA ILE A 254 7.14 -9.71 -1.21
C ILE A 254 6.27 -8.98 -0.17
N ASN A 255 4.94 -9.10 -0.24
CA ASN A 255 4.03 -8.48 0.73
C ASN A 255 4.12 -9.13 2.11
N SER A 256 4.12 -10.46 2.16
CA SER A 256 4.38 -11.24 3.38
C SER A 256 4.81 -12.66 3.00
N PRO A 257 5.96 -13.16 3.46
CA PRO A 257 6.42 -14.52 3.17
C PRO A 257 5.40 -15.60 3.52
N LYS A 258 4.60 -15.38 4.57
CA LYS A 258 3.57 -16.33 5.06
C LYS A 258 2.34 -16.41 4.16
N THR A 259 2.17 -15.49 3.21
CA THR A 259 1.00 -15.46 2.31
C THR A 259 1.28 -16.08 0.94
N ALA A 260 2.50 -16.42 0.62
CA ALA A 260 2.91 -16.88 -0.71
C ALA A 260 2.10 -18.09 -1.24
N GLY A 261 1.81 -19.08 -0.37
CA GLY A 261 1.00 -20.25 -0.75
C GLY A 261 -0.47 -19.92 -1.07
N TYR A 262 -0.97 -18.76 -0.58
CA TYR A 262 -2.35 -18.32 -0.84
C TYR A 262 -2.53 -17.66 -2.21
N ALA A 263 -1.45 -17.47 -2.97
CA ALA A 263 -1.51 -16.97 -4.34
C ALA A 263 -2.37 -17.86 -5.26
N MET A 264 -2.52 -19.17 -4.94
CA MET A 264 -3.41 -20.08 -5.67
C MET A 264 -4.90 -19.71 -5.57
N PHE A 265 -5.29 -18.98 -4.53
CA PHE A 265 -6.67 -18.51 -4.31
C PHE A 265 -6.93 -17.12 -4.87
N TYR A 266 -6.01 -16.57 -5.65
CA TYR A 266 -6.10 -15.24 -6.25
C TYR A 266 -7.45 -14.96 -6.94
N SER A 267 -8.01 -15.97 -7.64
CA SER A 267 -9.27 -15.82 -8.37
C SER A 267 -10.51 -15.68 -7.48
N LEU A 268 -10.36 -15.85 -6.14
CA LEU A 268 -11.44 -15.66 -5.15
C LEU A 268 -11.44 -14.23 -4.56
N ALA A 269 -10.39 -13.45 -4.78
CA ALA A 269 -10.23 -12.09 -4.27
C ALA A 269 -10.75 -11.04 -5.23
#